data_ee7765b35954e321d70035c51230fab1
#
_entry.id   ee7765b35954e321d70035c51230fab1
#
_cell.length_a   1.000
_cell.length_b   1.000
_cell.length_c   1.000
_cell.angle_alpha   90.00
_cell.angle_beta   90.00
_cell.angle_gamma   90.00
#
_symmetry.space_group_name_H-M   'P 1'
#
loop_
_entity.id
_entity.type
_entity.pdbx_description
1 polymer ?
#
loop_
_entity_poly.entity_id
_entity_poly.type
_entity_poly.pdbx_seq_one_letter_code
_entity_poly.pdbx_strand_id
1 'polypeptide(L)'
;MAKIELIVGTTLGSAEYVADELAAQLEALDHQTQVHLTPELSDLDPKCLWLIVSSTHGAGDLPDNIQPFYEEIVAKNPDLSRTKYALCAIGDSSYDTFCQGPEKLIEAIENCGAQVYVDKIQIDVQYDPIPEEPAQAWLSIWQDHL
;
A
#
# COMPACT_ATOMS: atom_id res chain seq x y z
N MET A 1 -17.35 8.68 7.56
CA MET A 1 -17.07 8.07 6.24
C MET A 1 -15.85 8.72 5.62
N ALA A 2 -14.88 7.93 5.23
CA ALA A 2 -13.64 8.42 4.61
C ALA A 2 -13.52 7.87 3.18
N LYS A 3 -12.71 8.53 2.37
CA LYS A 3 -12.33 8.04 1.05
C LYS A 3 -10.89 7.51 1.15
N ILE A 4 -10.68 6.31 0.67
CA ILE A 4 -9.37 5.64 0.75
C ILE A 4 -8.95 5.21 -0.65
N GLU A 5 -7.75 5.62 -1.03
CA GLU A 5 -7.13 5.18 -2.28
C GLU A 5 -6.21 4.00 -1.97
N LEU A 6 -6.54 2.82 -2.49
CA LEU A 6 -5.69 1.64 -2.33
C LEU A 6 -4.73 1.55 -3.52
N ILE A 7 -3.45 1.58 -3.24
CA ILE A 7 -2.39 1.52 -4.25
C ILE A 7 -1.75 0.14 -4.15
N VAL A 8 -1.90 -0.68 -5.19
CA VAL A 8 -1.57 -2.09 -5.13
C VAL A 8 -0.39 -2.42 -6.03
N GLY A 9 0.67 -2.93 -5.41
CA GLY A 9 1.82 -3.48 -6.12
C GLY A 9 1.80 -4.99 -6.04
N THR A 10 1.65 -5.69 -7.16
CA THR A 10 1.54 -7.13 -7.18
C THR A 10 2.34 -7.75 -8.33
N THR A 11 2.93 -8.91 -8.07
CA THR A 11 3.62 -9.70 -9.09
C THR A 11 2.78 -10.90 -9.51
N LEU A 12 2.18 -11.59 -8.53
CA LEU A 12 1.43 -12.83 -8.77
C LEU A 12 -0.02 -12.74 -8.29
N GLY A 13 -0.50 -11.54 -7.96
CA GLY A 13 -1.89 -11.33 -7.57
C GLY A 13 -2.16 -11.41 -6.07
N SER A 14 -1.21 -11.81 -5.24
CA SER A 14 -1.46 -11.96 -3.80
C SER A 14 -1.76 -10.62 -3.13
N ALA A 15 -1.01 -9.58 -3.47
CA ALA A 15 -1.26 -8.24 -2.93
C ALA A 15 -2.61 -7.68 -3.39
N GLU A 16 -2.99 -7.96 -4.63
CA GLU A 16 -4.30 -7.58 -5.15
C GLU A 16 -5.43 -8.23 -4.35
N TYR A 17 -5.31 -9.53 -4.05
CA TYR A 17 -6.30 -10.24 -3.26
C TYR A 17 -6.41 -9.65 -1.85
N VAL A 18 -5.29 -9.35 -1.22
CA VAL A 18 -5.26 -8.70 0.10
C VAL A 18 -5.95 -7.35 0.03
N ALA A 19 -5.64 -6.55 -0.98
CA ALA A 19 -6.24 -5.22 -1.16
C ALA A 19 -7.75 -5.31 -1.34
N ASP A 20 -8.23 -6.28 -2.11
CA ASP A 20 -9.68 -6.47 -2.31
C ASP A 20 -10.38 -6.81 -1.00
N GLU A 21 -9.76 -7.64 -0.16
CA GLU A 21 -10.31 -7.99 1.15
C GLU A 21 -10.34 -6.79 2.09
N LEU A 22 -9.28 -5.97 2.08
CA LEU A 22 -9.24 -4.74 2.89
C LEU A 22 -10.27 -3.72 2.40
N ALA A 23 -10.43 -3.58 1.09
CA ALA A 23 -11.45 -2.70 0.52
C ALA A 23 -12.85 -3.13 0.94
N ALA A 24 -13.14 -4.43 0.89
CA ALA A 24 -14.44 -4.96 1.31
C ALA A 24 -14.71 -4.66 2.80
N GLN A 25 -13.69 -4.81 3.64
CA GLN A 25 -13.81 -4.52 5.07
C GLN A 25 -14.11 -3.03 5.32
N LEU A 26 -13.44 -2.14 4.59
CA LEU A 26 -13.67 -0.70 4.70
C LEU A 26 -15.05 -0.31 4.18
N GLU A 27 -15.48 -0.89 3.06
CA GLU A 27 -16.79 -0.62 2.49
C GLU A 27 -17.92 -1.08 3.40
N ALA A 28 -17.71 -2.16 4.16
CA ALA A 28 -18.66 -2.62 5.17
C ALA A 28 -18.85 -1.60 6.29
N LEU A 29 -17.91 -0.67 6.47
CA LEU A 29 -18.00 0.44 7.43
C LEU A 29 -18.45 1.75 6.76
N ASP A 30 -18.99 1.67 5.57
CA ASP A 30 -19.48 2.81 4.78
C ASP A 30 -18.39 3.76 4.28
N HIS A 31 -17.14 3.34 4.27
CA HIS A 31 -16.06 4.10 3.63
C HIS A 31 -16.08 3.89 2.12
N GLN A 32 -15.60 4.89 1.38
CA GLN A 32 -15.43 4.79 -0.06
C GLN A 32 -14.01 4.33 -0.38
N THR A 33 -13.88 3.33 -1.24
CA THR A 33 -12.58 2.82 -1.63
C THR A 33 -12.44 2.83 -3.14
N GLN A 34 -11.20 3.00 -3.59
CA GLN A 34 -10.85 2.81 -5.00
C GLN A 34 -9.51 2.08 -5.07
N VAL A 35 -9.48 0.97 -5.79
CA VAL A 35 -8.29 0.14 -5.95
C VAL A 35 -7.60 0.50 -7.25
N HIS A 36 -6.30 0.80 -7.16
CA HIS A 36 -5.48 1.20 -8.31
C HIS A 36 -4.39 0.15 -8.57
N LEU A 37 -4.49 -0.54 -9.69
CA LEU A 37 -3.46 -1.50 -10.13
C LEU A 37 -2.44 -0.86 -11.06
N THR A 38 -2.82 0.24 -11.69
CA THR A 38 -1.92 1.05 -12.52
C THR A 38 -2.08 2.51 -12.11
N PRO A 39 -1.64 2.86 -10.88
CA PRO A 39 -1.91 4.19 -10.35
C PRO A 39 -1.17 5.28 -11.14
N GLU A 40 -1.85 6.41 -11.29
CA GLU A 40 -1.27 7.63 -11.83
C GLU A 40 -1.60 8.77 -10.87
N LEU A 41 -0.72 9.74 -10.72
CA LEU A 41 -0.94 10.84 -9.78
C LEU A 41 -2.24 11.59 -10.05
N SER A 42 -2.61 11.73 -11.33
CA SER A 42 -3.84 12.41 -11.72
C SER A 42 -5.11 11.68 -11.27
N ASP A 43 -5.02 10.39 -10.98
CA ASP A 43 -6.16 9.57 -10.56
C ASP A 43 -6.33 9.53 -9.05
N LEU A 44 -5.36 10.04 -8.30
CA LEU A 44 -5.33 9.94 -6.85
C LEU A 44 -5.66 11.29 -6.21
N ASP A 45 -6.43 11.25 -5.13
CA ASP A 45 -6.73 12.44 -4.33
C ASP A 45 -5.65 12.57 -3.25
N PRO A 46 -4.80 13.61 -3.30
CA PRO A 46 -3.73 13.78 -2.33
C PRO A 46 -4.22 14.17 -0.93
N LYS A 47 -5.51 14.40 -0.75
CA LYS A 47 -6.11 14.71 0.55
C LYS A 47 -6.66 13.49 1.26
N CYS A 48 -6.66 12.34 0.59
CA CYS A 48 -7.21 11.09 1.13
C CYS A 48 -6.12 10.25 1.77
N LEU A 49 -6.55 9.22 2.52
CA LEU A 49 -5.63 8.19 2.98
C LEU A 49 -5.23 7.31 1.79
N TRP A 50 -3.93 7.12 1.63
CA TRP A 50 -3.38 6.17 0.66
C TRP A 50 -3.01 4.89 1.39
N LEU A 51 -3.77 3.84 1.17
CA LEU A 51 -3.48 2.52 1.71
C LEU A 51 -2.68 1.75 0.66
N ILE A 52 -1.40 1.57 0.94
CA ILE A 52 -0.47 0.94 0.01
C ILE A 52 -0.34 -0.53 0.39
N VAL A 53 -0.68 -1.42 -0.53
CA VAL A 53 -0.59 -2.88 -0.35
C VAL A 53 0.34 -3.39 -1.44
N SER A 54 1.53 -3.82 -1.07
CA SER A 54 2.54 -4.17 -2.08
C SER A 54 3.40 -5.34 -1.66
N SER A 55 3.69 -6.19 -2.63
CA SER A 55 4.74 -7.20 -2.51
C SER A 55 6.08 -6.62 -2.95
N THR A 56 7.15 -7.38 -2.75
CA THR A 56 8.50 -7.06 -3.23
C THR A 56 8.80 -7.96 -4.42
N HIS A 57 9.31 -7.37 -5.51
CA HIS A 57 9.67 -8.09 -6.72
C HIS A 57 11.19 -8.35 -6.73
N GLY A 58 11.59 -9.59 -7.01
CA GLY A 58 12.99 -9.95 -7.19
C GLY A 58 13.90 -9.52 -6.05
N ALA A 59 14.93 -8.75 -6.36
CA ALA A 59 15.99 -8.34 -5.43
C ALA A 59 15.68 -7.03 -4.70
N GLY A 60 14.47 -6.86 -4.21
CA GLY A 60 14.08 -5.67 -3.45
C GLY A 60 13.48 -4.58 -4.31
N ASP A 61 12.93 -4.92 -5.46
CA ASP A 61 12.32 -3.97 -6.38
C ASP A 61 10.82 -3.87 -6.16
N LEU A 62 10.24 -2.77 -6.62
CA LEU A 62 8.80 -2.63 -6.68
C LEU A 62 8.24 -3.56 -7.76
N PRO A 63 7.02 -4.11 -7.57
CA PRO A 63 6.33 -4.81 -8.64
C PRO A 63 6.18 -3.95 -9.89
N ASP A 64 6.21 -4.58 -11.05
CA ASP A 64 6.22 -3.87 -12.34
C ASP A 64 4.99 -2.97 -12.53
N ASN A 65 3.86 -3.34 -11.93
CA ASN A 65 2.62 -2.57 -12.11
C ASN A 65 2.64 -1.21 -11.41
N ILE A 66 3.49 -1.02 -10.39
CA ILE A 66 3.59 0.27 -9.69
C ILE A 66 4.94 0.96 -9.89
N GLN A 67 5.87 0.34 -10.60
CA GLN A 67 7.15 0.97 -10.90
C GLN A 67 6.99 2.29 -11.65
N PRO A 68 6.12 2.39 -12.68
CA PRO A 68 5.88 3.68 -13.35
C PRO A 68 5.34 4.76 -12.42
N PHE A 69 4.51 4.38 -11.45
CA PHE A 69 3.99 5.31 -10.46
C PHE A 69 5.11 5.88 -9.59
N TYR A 70 6.02 5.02 -9.13
CA TYR A 70 7.20 5.45 -8.38
C TYR A 70 8.03 6.44 -9.19
N GLU A 71 8.29 6.11 -10.45
CA GLU A 71 9.08 6.97 -11.34
C GLU A 71 8.39 8.32 -11.58
N GLU A 72 7.06 8.32 -11.68
CA GLU A 72 6.29 9.55 -11.82
C GLU A 72 6.44 10.45 -10.60
N ILE A 73 6.36 9.88 -9.39
CA ILE A 73 6.51 10.63 -8.14
C ILE A 73 7.90 11.27 -8.07
N VAL A 74 8.94 10.51 -8.39
CA VAL A 74 10.32 11.01 -8.36
C VAL A 74 10.52 12.12 -9.39
N ALA A 75 9.97 11.96 -10.59
CA ALA A 75 10.15 12.92 -11.68
C ALA A 75 9.37 14.22 -11.43
N LYS A 76 8.14 14.11 -10.93
CA LYS A 76 7.24 15.27 -10.77
C LYS A 76 7.34 15.94 -9.42
N ASN A 77 7.85 15.24 -8.41
CA ASN A 77 7.98 15.73 -7.04
C ASN A 77 6.69 16.45 -6.57
N PRO A 78 5.53 15.74 -6.55
CA PRO A 78 4.25 16.36 -6.20
C PRO A 78 4.23 16.80 -4.74
N ASP A 79 3.36 17.75 -4.42
CA ASP A 79 3.13 18.16 -3.03
C ASP A 79 2.18 17.18 -2.36
N LEU A 80 2.70 16.32 -1.51
CA LEU A 80 1.95 15.32 -0.75
C LEU A 80 1.85 15.66 0.73
N SER A 81 2.01 16.95 1.06
CA SER A 81 1.99 17.41 2.46
C SER A 81 0.65 17.17 3.17
N ARG A 82 -0.43 16.96 2.41
CA ARG A 82 -1.75 16.62 2.94
C ARG A 82 -2.07 15.14 2.88
N THR A 83 -1.17 14.35 2.33
CA THR A 83 -1.39 12.91 2.14
C THR A 83 -0.98 12.15 3.40
N LYS A 84 -1.88 11.31 3.88
CA LYS A 84 -1.58 10.33 4.93
C LYS A 84 -1.51 8.96 4.26
N TYR A 85 -0.63 8.09 4.76
CA TYR A 85 -0.52 6.75 4.19
C TYR A 85 -0.44 5.68 5.27
N ALA A 86 -0.85 4.47 4.88
CA ALA A 86 -0.65 3.25 5.66
C ALA A 86 -0.06 2.20 4.71
N LEU A 87 0.90 1.42 5.20
CA LEU A 87 1.58 0.42 4.38
C LEU A 87 1.31 -0.99 4.88
N CYS A 88 0.82 -1.84 3.99
CA CYS A 88 0.74 -3.28 4.18
C CYS A 88 1.73 -3.91 3.20
N ALA A 89 2.91 -4.28 3.70
CA ALA A 89 3.97 -4.87 2.90
C ALA A 89 3.92 -6.39 3.01
N ILE A 90 3.92 -7.07 1.87
CA ILE A 90 3.87 -8.52 1.80
C ILE A 90 5.21 -9.00 1.25
N GLY A 91 5.84 -9.92 1.96
CA GLY A 91 7.15 -10.41 1.56
C GLY A 91 7.39 -11.84 1.97
N ASP A 92 8.58 -12.32 1.66
CA ASP A 92 9.02 -13.68 1.96
C ASP A 92 10.39 -13.57 2.62
N SER A 93 10.47 -13.98 3.89
CA SER A 93 11.68 -13.87 4.70
C SER A 93 12.80 -14.81 4.23
N SER A 94 12.53 -15.72 3.29
CA SER A 94 13.58 -16.53 2.67
C SER A 94 14.46 -15.71 1.74
N TYR A 95 14.06 -14.46 1.41
CA TYR A 95 14.86 -13.54 0.61
C TYR A 95 15.50 -12.48 1.51
N ASP A 96 16.76 -12.11 1.20
CA ASP A 96 17.49 -11.07 1.94
C ASP A 96 16.82 -9.68 1.82
N THR A 97 16.00 -9.49 0.78
CA THR A 97 15.33 -8.23 0.47
C THR A 97 13.88 -8.19 0.98
N PHE A 98 13.59 -8.89 2.06
CA PHE A 98 12.26 -8.98 2.65
C PHE A 98 11.62 -7.60 2.82
N CYS A 99 10.46 -7.39 2.18
CA CYS A 99 9.67 -6.16 2.24
C CYS A 99 10.40 -4.86 1.84
N GLN A 100 11.51 -4.95 1.10
CA GLN A 100 12.28 -3.76 0.70
C GLN A 100 11.69 -3.00 -0.48
N GLY A 101 10.94 -3.69 -1.37
CA GLY A 101 10.35 -3.03 -2.54
C GLY A 101 9.44 -1.87 -2.16
N PRO A 102 8.40 -2.10 -1.34
CA PRO A 102 7.49 -1.03 -0.92
C PRO A 102 8.18 0.14 -0.22
N GLU A 103 9.28 -0.11 0.50
CA GLU A 103 10.00 0.95 1.20
C GLU A 103 10.54 2.02 0.25
N LYS A 104 10.87 1.66 -0.98
CA LYS A 104 11.29 2.64 -2.00
C LYS A 104 10.19 3.64 -2.30
N LEU A 105 8.96 3.15 -2.44
CA LEU A 105 7.81 4.01 -2.69
C LEU A 105 7.52 4.89 -1.48
N ILE A 106 7.60 4.33 -0.27
CA ILE A 106 7.37 5.10 0.95
C ILE A 106 8.38 6.24 1.07
N GLU A 107 9.66 5.95 0.84
CA GLU A 107 10.68 6.99 0.86
C GLU A 107 10.37 8.11 -0.15
N ALA A 108 9.94 7.75 -1.36
CA ALA A 108 9.61 8.72 -2.39
C ALA A 108 8.44 9.63 -1.97
N ILE A 109 7.35 9.04 -1.43
CA ILE A 109 6.20 9.84 -1.03
C ILE A 109 6.48 10.67 0.23
N GLU A 110 7.30 10.17 1.14
CA GLU A 110 7.70 10.94 2.33
C GLU A 110 8.57 12.13 1.95
N ASN A 111 9.44 11.96 0.95
CA ASN A 111 10.23 13.08 0.41
C ASN A 111 9.34 14.16 -0.22
N CYS A 112 8.13 13.80 -0.61
CA CYS A 112 7.13 14.74 -1.14
C CYS A 112 6.20 15.31 -0.04
N GLY A 113 6.41 14.95 1.21
CA GLY A 113 5.66 15.48 2.34
C GLY A 113 4.61 14.56 2.94
N ALA A 114 4.39 13.37 2.39
CA ALA A 114 3.40 12.43 2.92
C ALA A 114 3.78 11.98 4.34
N GLN A 115 2.76 11.79 5.17
CA GLN A 115 2.95 11.43 6.58
C GLN A 115 2.32 10.09 6.88
N VAL A 116 3.00 9.29 7.69
CA VAL A 116 2.48 7.99 8.12
C VAL A 116 1.24 8.20 9.00
N TYR A 117 0.18 7.43 8.71
CA TYR A 117 -1.05 7.46 9.50
C TYR A 117 -1.03 6.45 10.63
N VAL A 118 -0.46 5.28 10.37
CA VAL A 118 -0.38 4.15 11.30
C VAL A 118 0.87 3.35 11.00
N ASP A 119 1.41 2.67 12.00
CA ASP A 119 2.59 1.82 11.81
C ASP A 119 2.33 0.78 10.73
N LYS A 120 3.34 0.57 9.87
CA LYS A 120 3.24 -0.40 8.80
C LYS A 120 3.14 -1.83 9.34
N ILE A 121 2.51 -2.71 8.57
CA ILE A 121 2.59 -4.14 8.79
C ILE A 121 3.49 -4.77 7.71
N GLN A 122 4.32 -5.71 8.12
CA GLN A 122 5.12 -6.53 7.21
C GLN A 122 4.65 -7.96 7.38
N ILE A 123 4.08 -8.53 6.32
CA ILE A 123 3.52 -9.88 6.33
C ILE A 123 4.51 -10.81 5.65
N ASP A 124 4.93 -11.83 6.40
CA ASP A 124 5.86 -12.84 5.90
C ASP A 124 5.07 -14.08 5.50
N VAL A 125 5.02 -14.37 4.20
CA VAL A 125 4.24 -15.51 3.69
C VAL A 125 4.81 -16.87 4.12
N GLN A 126 6.03 -16.91 4.66
CA GLN A 126 6.59 -18.12 5.23
C GLN A 126 5.89 -18.50 6.54
N TYR A 127 5.42 -17.51 7.30
CA TYR A 127 4.72 -17.72 8.57
C TYR A 127 3.20 -17.55 8.41
N ASP A 128 2.77 -16.68 7.49
CA ASP A 128 1.36 -16.36 7.25
C ASP A 128 1.02 -16.72 5.80
N PRO A 129 0.73 -17.99 5.50
CA PRO A 129 0.44 -18.40 4.12
C PRO A 129 -0.87 -17.82 3.58
N ILE A 130 -1.72 -17.25 4.46
CA ILE A 130 -2.95 -16.55 4.09
C ILE A 130 -2.76 -15.08 4.50
N PRO A 131 -2.07 -14.26 3.67
CA PRO A 131 -1.67 -12.91 4.08
C PRO A 131 -2.84 -11.96 4.33
N GLU A 132 -4.02 -12.21 3.78
CA GLU A 132 -5.20 -11.39 4.04
C GLU A 132 -5.67 -11.49 5.50
N GLU A 133 -5.40 -12.58 6.20
CA GLU A 133 -5.79 -12.70 7.60
C GLU A 133 -5.06 -11.70 8.51
N PRO A 134 -3.71 -11.67 8.53
CA PRO A 134 -3.02 -10.65 9.34
C PRO A 134 -3.28 -9.23 8.85
N ALA A 135 -3.49 -9.04 7.54
CA ALA A 135 -3.81 -7.72 7.01
C ALA A 135 -5.15 -7.22 7.54
N GLN A 136 -6.16 -8.06 7.57
CA GLN A 136 -7.48 -7.70 8.10
C GLN A 136 -7.44 -7.43 9.60
N ALA A 137 -6.66 -8.21 10.35
CA ALA A 137 -6.47 -7.99 11.78
C ALA A 137 -5.80 -6.64 12.04
N TRP A 138 -4.79 -6.30 11.25
CA TRP A 138 -4.11 -5.01 11.32
C TRP A 138 -5.06 -3.86 11.03
N LEU A 139 -5.87 -3.96 9.96
CA LEU A 139 -6.84 -2.93 9.63
C LEU A 139 -7.85 -2.74 10.77
N SER A 140 -8.29 -3.81 11.40
CA SER A 140 -9.25 -3.75 12.51
C SER A 140 -8.75 -2.94 13.70
N ILE A 141 -7.41 -2.83 13.87
CA ILE A 141 -6.82 -2.08 14.98
C ILE A 141 -7.08 -0.57 14.81
N TRP A 142 -7.07 -0.07 13.57
CA TRP A 142 -7.13 1.37 13.33
C TRP A 142 -8.30 1.85 12.47
N GLN A 143 -9.11 0.93 11.95
CA GLN A 143 -10.22 1.30 11.05
C GLN A 143 -11.26 2.22 11.69
N ASP A 144 -11.43 2.14 13.00
CA ASP A 144 -12.42 2.96 13.71
C ASP A 144 -11.98 4.41 13.89
N HIS A 145 -10.73 4.73 13.56
CA HIS A 145 -10.19 6.08 13.65
C HIS A 145 -10.31 6.87 12.34
N LEU A 146 -10.85 6.24 11.31
CA LEU A 146 -11.01 6.88 9.99
C LEU A 146 -12.17 7.87 9.93
#